data_b316741da400a41c137f036ffb881006
#
_entry.id   b316741da400a41c137f036ffb881006
#
_cell.length_a   1.000
_cell.length_b   1.000
_cell.length_c   1.000
_cell.angle_alpha   90.00
_cell.angle_beta   90.00
_cell.angle_gamma   90.00
#
_symmetry.space_group_name_H-M   'P 1'
#
loop_
_entity.id
_entity.type
_entity.pdbx_description
1 polymer ?
#
loop_
_entity_poly.entity_id
_entity_poly.type
_entity_poly.pdbx_seq_one_letter_code
_entity_poly.pdbx_strand_id
1 'polypeptide(L)'
;MSYKADSILKNQIFNFSMQILNIIFPLIAIPYTTRLFGPDILGEINYANSIVQYFMLVAIAGIPVYATREIARNRDDNNAIRKTFREITLLQVIFTTISLLAYLIFIFSVKSLRSNMYIYLFLGIQIFSNAFNYVWFIQGIEKYRYAAIATFLSKFINVVLIFTLLKKREDYYIYAFIIGITTFINVFINMATSLSLLKNFRGSSKVEINRDNLKVHIYSILVFFLSDVAVKVYTAMDQTMLGILDNKESVGYYSMSIRLVKVLLSFVTSLAVVMIPRISNSIKNNRADDAKRYIGMSTNLVYLIAIPSIFGILAIGEEVVTIYLGEEFLQSIGIFKAVSLNLLIIGLSNVFGMQVMIPYGEEKKFTMILSSAAAVNFVVNLILIPKLSYFGATYATILAELLVTVWMYFEVRKLVGDIPEVFKPWKMLVPSVVFYLVIKFCVKSFINSNISIILISIPVAGIIYGLGLILLKEKLTMNILNKLLGKLSKKSL
;
A
#
# COMPACT_ATOMS: atom_id res chain seq x y z
N MET A 1 27.43 -4.45 27.28
CA MET A 1 26.15 -3.72 27.46
C MET A 1 25.12 -4.45 26.64
N SER A 2 24.06 -4.98 27.28
CA SER A 2 22.94 -5.59 26.55
C SER A 2 22.24 -4.50 25.73
N TYR A 3 21.98 -4.79 24.46
CA TYR A 3 21.26 -3.89 23.57
C TYR A 3 19.83 -3.68 24.09
N LYS A 4 19.44 -2.42 24.37
CA LYS A 4 18.09 -2.10 24.86
C LYS A 4 17.20 -1.71 23.68
N ALA A 5 16.27 -2.58 23.32
CA ALA A 5 15.23 -2.29 22.33
C ALA A 5 14.30 -1.16 22.83
N ASP A 6 13.71 -0.42 21.89
CA ASP A 6 12.66 0.54 22.25
C ASP A 6 11.38 -0.20 22.64
N SER A 7 10.48 0.45 23.37
CA SER A 7 9.23 -0.21 23.76
C SER A 7 8.40 -0.58 22.53
N ILE A 8 7.71 -1.71 22.55
CA ILE A 8 6.88 -2.23 21.47
C ILE A 8 5.88 -1.16 21.01
N LEU A 9 5.27 -0.44 21.94
CA LEU A 9 4.31 0.62 21.63
C LEU A 9 4.96 1.77 20.83
N LYS A 10 6.17 2.21 21.20
CA LYS A 10 6.91 3.24 20.47
C LYS A 10 7.23 2.80 19.04
N ASN A 11 7.69 1.56 18.87
CA ASN A 11 8.00 1.00 17.56
C ASN A 11 6.76 0.90 16.68
N GLN A 12 5.60 0.53 17.24
CA GLN A 12 4.33 0.52 16.51
C GLN A 12 3.91 1.93 16.09
N ILE A 13 4.04 2.93 16.95
CA ILE A 13 3.72 4.33 16.63
C ILE A 13 4.61 4.82 15.47
N PHE A 14 5.92 4.58 15.52
CA PHE A 14 6.82 5.00 14.45
C PHE A 14 6.56 4.27 13.14
N ASN A 15 6.27 2.97 13.17
CA ASN A 15 5.89 2.22 11.97
C ASN A 15 4.59 2.76 11.35
N PHE A 16 3.59 3.04 12.18
CA PHE A 16 2.34 3.66 11.74
C PHE A 16 2.56 5.06 11.17
N SER A 17 3.42 5.87 11.82
CA SER A 17 3.80 7.20 11.31
C SER A 17 4.45 7.12 9.92
N MET A 18 5.33 6.15 9.66
CA MET A 18 5.90 5.95 8.32
C MET A 18 4.82 5.67 7.26
N GLN A 19 3.83 4.84 7.59
CA GLN A 19 2.73 4.55 6.68
C GLN A 19 1.91 5.81 6.37
N ILE A 20 1.58 6.60 7.38
CA ILE A 20 0.86 7.88 7.22
C ILE A 20 1.66 8.86 6.36
N LEU A 21 2.97 9.01 6.60
CA LEU A 21 3.84 9.88 5.82
C LEU A 21 3.90 9.48 4.34
N ASN A 22 3.92 8.17 4.05
CA ASN A 22 3.90 7.66 2.69
C ASN A 22 2.59 7.96 1.94
N ILE A 23 1.52 8.31 2.66
CA ILE A 23 0.22 8.69 2.09
C ILE A 23 0.10 10.20 1.99
N ILE A 24 0.38 10.93 3.06
CA ILE A 24 0.14 12.39 3.14
C ILE A 24 1.04 13.17 2.18
N PHE A 25 2.33 12.88 2.12
CA PHE A 25 3.25 13.65 1.27
C PHE A 25 2.90 13.57 -0.23
N PRO A 26 2.64 12.39 -0.82
CA PRO A 26 2.14 12.32 -2.19
C PRO A 26 0.83 13.08 -2.40
N LEU A 27 -0.10 13.07 -1.42
CA LEU A 27 -1.34 13.81 -1.52
C LEU A 27 -1.11 15.33 -1.66
N ILE A 28 -0.09 15.89 -1.02
CA ILE A 28 0.25 17.31 -1.15
C ILE A 28 0.81 17.62 -2.55
N ALA A 29 1.60 16.72 -3.11
CA ALA A 29 2.29 16.93 -4.39
C ALA A 29 1.40 16.67 -5.62
N ILE A 30 0.45 15.75 -5.54
CA ILE A 30 -0.38 15.31 -6.66
C ILE A 30 -1.13 16.47 -7.33
N PRO A 31 -1.87 17.35 -6.64
CA PRO A 31 -2.61 18.43 -7.29
C PRO A 31 -1.74 19.38 -8.10
N TYR A 32 -0.52 19.58 -7.67
CA TYR A 32 0.45 20.40 -8.38
C TYR A 32 0.99 19.67 -9.63
N THR A 33 1.44 18.44 -9.47
CA THR A 33 2.05 17.68 -10.55
C THR A 33 1.05 17.29 -11.64
N THR A 34 -0.23 17.02 -11.27
CA THR A 34 -1.28 16.69 -12.25
C THR A 34 -1.62 17.87 -13.14
N ARG A 35 -1.74 19.09 -12.58
CA ARG A 35 -1.99 20.30 -13.36
C ARG A 35 -0.81 20.74 -14.20
N LEU A 36 0.42 20.47 -13.72
CA LEU A 36 1.63 20.85 -14.44
C LEU A 36 1.91 19.94 -15.65
N PHE A 37 1.71 18.62 -15.47
CA PHE A 37 2.17 17.63 -16.44
C PHE A 37 1.08 16.97 -17.26
N GLY A 38 -0.16 16.97 -16.76
CA GLY A 38 -1.25 16.25 -17.43
C GLY A 38 -1.12 14.72 -17.35
N PRO A 39 -2.12 14.01 -17.94
CA PRO A 39 -2.19 12.54 -17.88
C PRO A 39 -1.14 11.83 -18.74
N ASP A 40 -0.75 12.41 -19.87
CA ASP A 40 0.21 11.87 -20.83
C ASP A 40 1.62 11.74 -20.21
N ILE A 41 2.15 12.83 -19.65
CA ILE A 41 3.48 12.86 -19.02
C ILE A 41 3.49 12.03 -17.73
N LEU A 42 2.49 12.20 -16.87
CA LEU A 42 2.39 11.39 -15.65
C LEU A 42 2.20 9.92 -15.98
N GLY A 43 1.50 9.61 -17.05
CA GLY A 43 1.36 8.26 -17.57
C GLY A 43 2.70 7.66 -18.01
N GLU A 44 3.51 8.40 -18.77
CA GLU A 44 4.86 7.96 -19.15
C GLU A 44 5.74 7.69 -17.92
N ILE A 45 5.74 8.59 -16.94
CA ILE A 45 6.51 8.42 -15.70
C ILE A 45 6.02 7.21 -14.89
N ASN A 46 4.70 7.01 -14.77
CA ASN A 46 4.14 5.86 -14.06
C ASN A 46 4.39 4.54 -14.79
N TYR A 47 4.33 4.54 -16.12
CA TYR A 47 4.72 3.40 -16.95
C TYR A 47 6.21 3.06 -16.75
N ALA A 48 7.09 4.04 -16.85
CA ALA A 48 8.51 3.84 -16.60
C ALA A 48 8.78 3.32 -15.20
N ASN A 49 8.08 3.86 -14.19
CA ASN A 49 8.20 3.40 -12.82
C ASN A 49 7.67 1.96 -12.65
N SER A 50 6.61 1.55 -13.38
CA SER A 50 6.14 0.16 -13.35
C SER A 50 7.19 -0.82 -13.87
N ILE A 51 7.95 -0.45 -14.89
CA ILE A 51 9.09 -1.23 -15.40
C ILE A 51 10.19 -1.32 -14.33
N VAL A 52 10.58 -0.20 -13.71
CA VAL A 52 11.55 -0.18 -12.61
C VAL A 52 11.14 -1.13 -11.48
N GLN A 53 9.83 -1.20 -11.15
CA GLN A 53 9.35 -2.08 -10.07
C GLN A 53 9.60 -3.58 -10.35
N TYR A 54 9.58 -4.05 -11.60
CA TYR A 54 9.95 -5.44 -11.91
C TYR A 54 11.43 -5.73 -11.63
N PHE A 55 12.32 -4.81 -12.02
CA PHE A 55 13.73 -4.96 -11.69
C PHE A 55 14.01 -4.79 -10.20
N MET A 56 13.26 -3.91 -9.51
CA MET A 56 13.31 -3.79 -8.06
C MET A 56 12.91 -5.10 -7.34
N LEU A 57 12.00 -5.90 -7.90
CA LEU A 57 11.69 -7.23 -7.35
C LEU A 57 12.94 -8.11 -7.25
N VAL A 58 13.72 -8.16 -8.32
CA VAL A 58 14.97 -8.94 -8.36
C VAL A 58 16.03 -8.34 -7.43
N ALA A 59 16.16 -7.00 -7.41
CA ALA A 59 17.11 -6.30 -6.54
C ALA A 59 16.82 -6.52 -5.04
N ILE A 60 15.54 -6.52 -4.66
CA ILE A 60 15.08 -6.71 -3.27
C ILE A 60 15.11 -8.19 -2.88
N ALA A 61 14.70 -9.08 -3.79
CA ALA A 61 14.73 -10.55 -3.68
C ALA A 61 14.24 -11.12 -2.31
N GLY A 62 13.27 -10.48 -1.64
CA GLY A 62 12.78 -10.93 -0.32
C GLY A 62 13.74 -10.65 0.86
N ILE A 63 14.88 -9.99 0.61
CA ILE A 63 15.88 -9.67 1.64
C ILE A 63 15.31 -8.93 2.84
N PRO A 64 14.45 -7.90 2.72
CA PRO A 64 13.99 -7.13 3.88
C PRO A 64 13.31 -7.99 4.94
N VAL A 65 12.43 -8.91 4.55
CA VAL A 65 11.71 -9.79 5.48
C VAL A 65 12.66 -10.78 6.13
N TYR A 66 13.47 -11.46 5.32
CA TYR A 66 14.46 -12.43 5.78
C TYR A 66 15.48 -11.81 6.71
N ALA A 67 16.11 -10.70 6.28
CA ALA A 67 17.16 -10.02 7.01
C ALA A 67 16.67 -9.45 8.35
N THR A 68 15.48 -8.83 8.38
CA THR A 68 14.88 -8.33 9.62
C THR A 68 14.73 -9.46 10.64
N ARG A 69 14.26 -10.64 10.21
CA ARG A 69 14.11 -11.82 11.07
C ARG A 69 15.46 -12.33 11.58
N GLU A 70 16.46 -12.47 10.71
CA GLU A 70 17.78 -12.99 11.10
C GLU A 70 18.54 -12.02 12.02
N ILE A 71 18.44 -10.70 11.78
CA ILE A 71 19.00 -9.69 12.68
C ILE A 71 18.33 -9.74 14.06
N ALA A 72 17.00 -9.84 14.10
CA ALA A 72 16.25 -9.94 15.35
C ALA A 72 16.64 -11.20 16.14
N ARG A 73 16.85 -12.32 15.44
CA ARG A 73 17.26 -13.60 16.04
C ARG A 73 18.66 -13.57 16.64
N ASN A 74 19.56 -12.83 16.00
CA ASN A 74 20.98 -12.77 16.38
C ASN A 74 21.34 -11.54 17.23
N ARG A 75 20.36 -10.71 17.63
CA ARG A 75 20.62 -9.39 18.22
C ARG A 75 21.38 -9.39 19.53
N ASP A 76 21.37 -10.50 20.27
CA ASP A 76 22.06 -10.62 21.56
C ASP A 76 23.51 -11.10 21.41
N ASP A 77 23.93 -11.55 20.21
CA ASP A 77 25.28 -11.93 19.88
C ASP A 77 25.94 -10.92 18.93
N ASN A 78 26.89 -10.15 19.45
CA ASN A 78 27.61 -9.11 18.70
C ASN A 78 28.37 -9.64 17.48
N ASN A 79 28.90 -10.84 17.53
CA ASN A 79 29.65 -11.44 16.42
C ASN A 79 28.65 -11.97 15.35
N ALA A 80 27.62 -12.66 15.79
CA ALA A 80 26.60 -13.19 14.90
C ALA A 80 25.88 -12.07 14.12
N ILE A 81 25.48 -10.96 14.78
CA ILE A 81 24.80 -9.83 14.13
C ILE A 81 25.69 -9.16 13.08
N ARG A 82 27.00 -8.97 13.35
CA ARG A 82 27.94 -8.39 12.38
C ARG A 82 28.20 -9.33 11.20
N LYS A 83 28.26 -10.63 11.46
CA LYS A 83 28.40 -11.66 10.42
C LYS A 83 27.18 -11.64 9.50
N THR A 84 25.99 -11.78 10.07
CA THR A 84 24.72 -11.75 9.35
C THR A 84 24.56 -10.45 8.53
N PHE A 85 24.91 -9.30 9.12
CA PHE A 85 24.86 -8.02 8.41
C PHE A 85 25.74 -8.03 7.16
N ARG A 86 27.00 -8.51 7.26
CA ARG A 86 27.94 -8.55 6.12
C ARG A 86 27.49 -9.54 5.04
N GLU A 87 27.08 -10.75 5.45
CA GLU A 87 26.65 -11.80 4.51
C GLU A 87 25.41 -11.36 3.72
N ILE A 88 24.41 -10.78 4.39
CA ILE A 88 23.21 -10.28 3.74
C ILE A 88 23.50 -9.05 2.87
N THR A 89 24.35 -8.12 3.34
CA THR A 89 24.76 -6.96 2.54
C THR A 89 25.45 -7.39 1.24
N LEU A 90 26.33 -8.40 1.29
CA LEU A 90 26.98 -8.94 0.09
C LEU A 90 25.94 -9.47 -0.91
N LEU A 91 25.00 -10.27 -0.45
CA LEU A 91 23.91 -10.80 -1.30
C LEU A 91 23.05 -9.69 -1.89
N GLN A 92 22.71 -8.69 -1.09
CA GLN A 92 21.93 -7.52 -1.54
C GLN A 92 22.66 -6.75 -2.64
N VAL A 93 23.96 -6.51 -2.51
CA VAL A 93 24.78 -5.87 -3.55
C VAL A 93 24.81 -6.72 -4.81
N ILE A 94 24.98 -8.05 -4.70
CA ILE A 94 24.98 -8.97 -5.85
C ILE A 94 23.64 -8.92 -6.58
N PHE A 95 22.50 -9.12 -5.88
CA PHE A 95 21.17 -9.10 -6.52
C PHE A 95 20.87 -7.73 -7.15
N THR A 96 21.23 -6.64 -6.44
CA THR A 96 21.04 -5.29 -6.99
C THR A 96 21.89 -5.05 -8.23
N THR A 97 23.14 -5.49 -8.25
CA THR A 97 24.04 -5.34 -9.41
C THR A 97 23.53 -6.13 -10.60
N ILE A 98 23.13 -7.38 -10.40
CA ILE A 98 22.51 -8.20 -11.46
C ILE A 98 21.26 -7.51 -12.03
N SER A 99 20.38 -7.06 -11.15
CA SER A 99 19.15 -6.38 -11.53
C SER A 99 19.42 -5.07 -12.28
N LEU A 100 20.37 -4.26 -11.81
CA LEU A 100 20.73 -2.99 -12.44
C LEU A 100 21.33 -3.21 -13.83
N LEU A 101 22.23 -4.18 -13.98
CA LEU A 101 22.80 -4.53 -15.29
C LEU A 101 21.72 -5.01 -16.25
N ALA A 102 20.83 -5.90 -15.80
CA ALA A 102 19.70 -6.38 -16.59
C ALA A 102 18.77 -5.21 -16.98
N TYR A 103 18.48 -4.28 -16.07
CA TYR A 103 17.70 -3.09 -16.33
C TYR A 103 18.35 -2.20 -17.39
N LEU A 104 19.65 -1.90 -17.27
CA LEU A 104 20.37 -1.10 -18.23
C LEU A 104 20.38 -1.77 -19.63
N ILE A 105 20.69 -3.07 -19.70
CA ILE A 105 20.61 -3.81 -20.96
C ILE A 105 19.20 -3.69 -21.55
N PHE A 106 18.17 -3.85 -20.76
CA PHE A 106 16.77 -3.77 -21.20
C PHE A 106 16.43 -2.40 -21.80
N ILE A 107 16.70 -1.30 -21.08
CA ILE A 107 16.36 0.06 -21.56
C ILE A 107 17.15 0.47 -22.79
N PHE A 108 18.39 0.01 -22.94
CA PHE A 108 19.20 0.26 -24.14
C PHE A 108 18.81 -0.62 -25.35
N SER A 109 18.24 -1.81 -25.11
CA SER A 109 17.84 -2.73 -26.16
C SER A 109 16.47 -2.39 -26.77
N VAL A 110 15.54 -1.85 -25.98
CA VAL A 110 14.17 -1.57 -26.40
C VAL A 110 14.08 -0.20 -27.05
N LYS A 111 13.90 -0.16 -28.39
CA LYS A 111 13.87 1.09 -29.17
C LYS A 111 12.80 2.09 -28.69
N SER A 112 11.62 1.61 -28.31
CA SER A 112 10.51 2.47 -27.88
C SER A 112 10.80 3.25 -26.58
N LEU A 113 11.78 2.83 -25.77
CA LEU A 113 12.14 3.50 -24.53
C LEU A 113 13.20 4.60 -24.74
N ARG A 114 13.85 4.62 -25.91
CA ARG A 114 14.96 5.54 -26.18
C ARG A 114 14.53 7.00 -26.29
N SER A 115 13.31 7.27 -26.73
CA SER A 115 12.79 8.64 -26.84
C SER A 115 12.77 9.40 -25.51
N ASN A 116 12.49 8.69 -24.42
CA ASN A 116 12.40 9.25 -23.07
C ASN A 116 13.43 8.63 -22.12
N MET A 117 14.61 8.25 -22.65
CA MET A 117 15.64 7.50 -21.92
C MET A 117 16.02 8.13 -20.56
N TYR A 118 16.04 9.45 -20.46
CA TYR A 118 16.38 10.14 -19.21
C TYR A 118 15.39 9.82 -18.08
N ILE A 119 14.09 9.63 -18.37
CA ILE A 119 13.10 9.22 -17.36
C ILE A 119 13.51 7.86 -16.76
N TYR A 120 13.84 6.90 -17.65
CA TYR A 120 14.22 5.55 -17.21
C TYR A 120 15.53 5.56 -16.42
N LEU A 121 16.55 6.31 -16.88
CA LEU A 121 17.82 6.43 -16.17
C LEU A 121 17.64 7.05 -14.77
N PHE A 122 16.87 8.12 -14.65
CA PHE A 122 16.62 8.78 -13.37
C PHE A 122 15.79 7.91 -12.41
N LEU A 123 14.77 7.23 -12.91
CA LEU A 123 14.03 6.28 -12.10
C LEU A 123 14.86 5.04 -11.74
N GLY A 124 15.82 4.65 -12.58
CA GLY A 124 16.78 3.57 -12.31
C GLY A 124 17.67 3.81 -11.08
N ILE A 125 17.82 5.07 -10.62
CA ILE A 125 18.47 5.42 -9.37
C ILE A 125 17.83 4.66 -8.19
N GLN A 126 16.55 4.34 -8.25
CA GLN A 126 15.85 3.53 -7.24
C GLN A 126 16.48 2.12 -7.13
N ILE A 127 16.78 1.47 -8.27
CA ILE A 127 17.44 0.15 -8.29
C ILE A 127 18.83 0.26 -7.71
N PHE A 128 19.65 1.21 -8.18
CA PHE A 128 20.98 1.45 -7.66
C PHE A 128 20.99 1.67 -6.13
N SER A 129 20.04 2.50 -5.65
CA SER A 129 19.91 2.82 -4.23
C SER A 129 19.70 1.58 -3.36
N ASN A 130 19.04 0.55 -3.88
CA ASN A 130 18.73 -0.66 -3.10
C ASN A 130 19.98 -1.39 -2.60
N ALA A 131 21.14 -1.26 -3.28
CA ALA A 131 22.41 -1.84 -2.81
C ALA A 131 22.78 -1.39 -1.39
N PHE A 132 22.35 -0.21 -0.99
CA PHE A 132 22.66 0.45 0.27
C PHE A 132 21.47 0.50 1.24
N ASN A 133 20.37 -0.16 0.93
CA ASN A 133 19.12 -0.09 1.71
C ASN A 133 19.18 -1.04 2.93
N TYR A 134 19.73 -0.58 4.02
CA TYR A 134 19.87 -1.36 5.27
C TYR A 134 18.75 -1.09 6.28
N VAL A 135 17.57 -0.65 5.82
CA VAL A 135 16.42 -0.43 6.70
C VAL A 135 16.01 -1.69 7.48
N TRP A 136 16.22 -2.88 6.90
CA TRP A 136 15.98 -4.18 7.53
C TRP A 136 16.84 -4.38 8.81
N PHE A 137 18.04 -3.79 8.85
CA PHE A 137 18.86 -3.83 10.06
C PHE A 137 18.24 -2.99 11.18
N ILE A 138 17.80 -1.75 10.87
CA ILE A 138 17.13 -0.84 11.82
C ILE A 138 15.86 -1.49 12.37
N GLN A 139 15.08 -2.17 11.51
CA GLN A 139 13.87 -2.89 11.89
C GLN A 139 14.16 -4.12 12.75
N GLY A 140 15.20 -4.90 12.38
CA GLY A 140 15.62 -6.09 13.12
C GLY A 140 16.12 -5.81 14.53
N ILE A 141 16.75 -4.66 14.73
CA ILE A 141 17.15 -4.18 16.06
C ILE A 141 16.06 -3.33 16.75
N GLU A 142 14.85 -3.29 16.22
CA GLU A 142 13.69 -2.57 16.79
C GLU A 142 13.92 -1.07 17.06
N LYS A 143 14.60 -0.37 16.13
CA LYS A 143 14.88 1.08 16.19
C LYS A 143 14.10 1.87 15.14
N TYR A 144 12.81 1.58 14.98
CA TYR A 144 11.93 2.15 13.95
C TYR A 144 11.91 3.68 13.90
N ARG A 145 12.24 4.37 15.01
CA ARG A 145 12.36 5.83 15.05
C ARG A 145 13.26 6.39 13.95
N TYR A 146 14.40 5.76 13.71
CA TYR A 146 15.36 6.26 12.71
C TYR A 146 14.83 6.10 11.28
N ALA A 147 14.20 4.98 11.00
CA ALA A 147 13.56 4.77 9.69
C ALA A 147 12.39 5.75 9.46
N ALA A 148 11.64 6.09 10.52
CA ALA A 148 10.58 7.09 10.44
C ALA A 148 11.13 8.50 10.15
N ILE A 149 12.23 8.90 10.80
CA ILE A 149 12.90 10.18 10.53
C ILE A 149 13.44 10.23 9.11
N ALA A 150 14.09 9.16 8.62
CA ALA A 150 14.59 9.08 7.25
C ALA A 150 13.44 9.22 6.24
N THR A 151 12.31 8.55 6.48
CA THR A 151 11.11 8.65 5.65
C THR A 151 10.55 10.06 5.66
N PHE A 152 10.41 10.69 6.82
CA PHE A 152 9.93 12.07 6.93
C PHE A 152 10.82 13.04 6.14
N LEU A 153 12.14 13.01 6.39
CA LEU A 153 13.09 13.92 5.75
C LEU A 153 13.08 13.76 4.23
N SER A 154 13.15 12.53 3.73
CA SER A 154 13.16 12.28 2.29
C SER A 154 11.86 12.71 1.61
N LYS A 155 10.70 12.48 2.24
CA LYS A 155 9.40 12.91 1.72
C LYS A 155 9.22 14.43 1.79
N PHE A 156 9.69 15.07 2.86
CA PHE A 156 9.69 16.52 2.97
C PHE A 156 10.56 17.15 1.88
N ILE A 157 11.79 16.65 1.69
CA ILE A 157 12.68 17.10 0.60
C ILE A 157 12.02 16.88 -0.76
N ASN A 158 11.36 15.75 -0.98
CA ASN A 158 10.63 15.47 -2.23
C ASN A 158 9.61 16.56 -2.54
N VAL A 159 8.76 16.91 -1.56
CA VAL A 159 7.74 17.95 -1.72
C VAL A 159 8.39 19.32 -1.97
N VAL A 160 9.41 19.67 -1.21
CA VAL A 160 10.14 20.95 -1.39
C VAL A 160 10.74 21.03 -2.79
N LEU A 161 11.42 19.97 -3.28
CA LEU A 161 12.01 19.95 -4.62
C LEU A 161 10.94 20.03 -5.72
N ILE A 162 9.80 19.37 -5.56
CA ILE A 162 8.68 19.46 -6.50
C ILE A 162 8.22 20.91 -6.66
N PHE A 163 7.93 21.60 -5.54
CA PHE A 163 7.41 22.97 -5.59
C PHE A 163 8.47 24.02 -6.00
N THR A 164 9.75 23.74 -5.76
CA THR A 164 10.83 24.68 -6.11
C THR A 164 11.36 24.51 -7.52
N LEU A 165 11.56 23.29 -7.97
CA LEU A 165 12.23 22.99 -9.24
C LEU A 165 11.30 22.81 -10.43
N LEU A 166 10.08 22.29 -10.20
CA LEU A 166 9.13 22.06 -11.30
C LEU A 166 8.32 23.33 -11.55
N LYS A 167 8.46 23.94 -12.73
CA LYS A 167 7.78 25.19 -13.11
C LYS A 167 7.09 25.09 -14.47
N LYS A 168 7.56 24.22 -15.33
CA LYS A 168 7.12 24.08 -16.72
C LYS A 168 6.81 22.62 -17.02
N ARG A 169 6.01 22.39 -18.05
CA ARG A 169 5.64 21.05 -18.50
C ARG A 169 6.86 20.23 -18.92
N GLU A 170 7.88 20.90 -19.47
CA GLU A 170 9.14 20.29 -19.90
C GLU A 170 10.01 19.78 -18.73
N ASP A 171 9.72 20.18 -17.50
CA ASP A 171 10.48 19.75 -16.30
C ASP A 171 10.16 18.30 -15.87
N TYR A 172 9.46 17.53 -16.68
CA TYR A 172 9.03 16.17 -16.36
C TYR A 172 10.20 15.20 -16.11
N TYR A 173 11.34 15.38 -16.79
CA TYR A 173 12.53 14.60 -16.50
C TYR A 173 13.17 15.00 -15.17
N ILE A 174 13.08 16.28 -14.75
CA ILE A 174 13.46 16.71 -13.40
C ILE A 174 12.57 16.04 -12.36
N TYR A 175 11.28 15.88 -12.65
CA TYR A 175 10.37 15.15 -11.77
C TYR A 175 10.78 13.67 -11.61
N ALA A 176 11.14 12.98 -12.68
CA ALA A 176 11.69 11.64 -12.62
C ALA A 176 12.99 11.58 -11.80
N PHE A 177 13.88 12.58 -11.96
CA PHE A 177 15.09 12.71 -11.16
C PHE A 177 14.78 12.92 -9.69
N ILE A 178 13.81 13.78 -9.33
CA ILE A 178 13.38 14.01 -7.95
C ILE A 178 12.90 12.70 -7.30
N ILE A 179 12.13 11.88 -8.01
CA ILE A 179 11.68 10.57 -7.50
C ILE A 179 12.89 9.66 -7.20
N GLY A 180 13.85 9.56 -8.11
CA GLY A 180 15.05 8.76 -7.95
C GLY A 180 15.93 9.25 -6.80
N ILE A 181 16.28 10.54 -6.80
CA ILE A 181 17.21 11.12 -5.83
C ILE A 181 16.65 11.14 -4.41
N THR A 182 15.36 11.39 -4.25
CA THR A 182 14.75 11.37 -2.91
C THR A 182 14.64 9.95 -2.34
N THR A 183 14.51 8.94 -3.20
CA THR A 183 14.66 7.54 -2.80
C THR A 183 16.09 7.26 -2.35
N PHE A 184 17.08 7.72 -3.12
CA PHE A 184 18.49 7.61 -2.73
C PHE A 184 18.79 8.29 -1.39
N ILE A 185 18.27 9.51 -1.17
CA ILE A 185 18.43 10.24 0.10
C ILE A 185 17.85 9.44 1.27
N ASN A 186 16.67 8.85 1.11
CA ASN A 186 16.07 7.99 2.14
C ASN A 186 16.98 6.81 2.49
N VAL A 187 17.45 6.11 1.46
CA VAL A 187 18.35 4.97 1.60
C VAL A 187 19.67 5.38 2.23
N PHE A 188 20.25 6.51 1.81
CA PHE A 188 21.52 7.02 2.36
C PHE A 188 21.42 7.34 3.84
N ILE A 189 20.33 7.98 4.29
CA ILE A 189 20.08 8.26 5.71
C ILE A 189 19.97 6.94 6.49
N ASN A 190 19.23 5.97 5.98
CA ASN A 190 19.10 4.64 6.60
C ASN A 190 20.45 3.90 6.63
N MET A 191 21.23 3.97 5.57
CA MET A 191 22.58 3.40 5.50
C MET A 191 23.51 4.01 6.57
N ALA A 192 23.62 5.33 6.59
CA ALA A 192 24.48 6.04 7.56
C ALA A 192 24.08 5.71 9.00
N THR A 193 22.78 5.67 9.27
CA THR A 193 22.24 5.29 10.58
C THR A 193 22.54 3.84 10.92
N SER A 194 22.32 2.92 9.99
CA SER A 194 22.60 1.48 10.21
C SER A 194 24.06 1.22 10.51
N LEU A 195 24.96 1.84 9.73
CA LEU A 195 26.42 1.72 9.96
C LEU A 195 26.85 2.33 11.29
N SER A 196 26.25 3.44 11.70
CA SER A 196 26.48 4.04 13.01
C SER A 196 26.03 3.13 14.15
N LEU A 197 24.81 2.56 14.03
CA LEU A 197 24.26 1.65 15.04
C LEU A 197 25.06 0.32 15.10
N LEU A 198 25.55 -0.17 13.97
CA LEU A 198 26.36 -1.38 13.89
C LEU A 198 27.66 -1.26 14.68
N LYS A 199 28.24 -0.05 14.84
CA LYS A 199 29.44 0.20 15.66
C LYS A 199 29.23 -0.12 17.14
N ASN A 200 27.98 -0.06 17.63
CA ASN A 200 27.65 -0.37 19.01
C ASN A 200 27.73 -1.86 19.32
N PHE A 201 27.67 -2.72 18.31
CA PHE A 201 27.87 -4.16 18.43
C PHE A 201 29.40 -4.47 18.33
N ARG A 202 30.10 -4.39 19.46
CA ARG A 202 31.55 -4.63 19.54
C ARG A 202 31.82 -6.12 19.35
N GLY A 203 32.50 -6.50 18.27
CA GLY A 203 32.89 -7.87 17.94
C GLY A 203 34.19 -7.92 17.14
N SER A 204 34.72 -9.10 16.86
CA SER A 204 35.90 -9.28 16.03
C SER A 204 35.74 -8.60 14.66
N SER A 205 36.77 -7.86 14.25
CA SER A 205 36.80 -7.24 12.91
C SER A 205 37.01 -8.26 11.78
N LYS A 206 37.53 -9.44 12.09
CA LYS A 206 37.74 -10.54 11.14
C LYS A 206 36.53 -11.50 11.17
N VAL A 207 35.44 -11.13 10.53
CA VAL A 207 34.33 -12.05 10.29
C VAL A 207 34.56 -12.66 8.91
N GLU A 208 34.93 -13.93 8.88
CA GLU A 208 35.04 -14.70 7.63
C GLU A 208 33.66 -15.00 7.07
N ILE A 209 33.45 -14.65 5.79
CA ILE A 209 32.24 -15.01 5.06
C ILE A 209 32.35 -16.48 4.65
N ASN A 210 31.46 -17.32 5.17
CA ASN A 210 31.43 -18.73 4.84
C ASN A 210 30.47 -18.97 3.66
N ARG A 211 30.96 -19.66 2.62
CA ARG A 211 30.16 -20.02 1.43
C ARG A 211 28.91 -20.85 1.76
N ASP A 212 28.98 -21.72 2.75
CA ASP A 212 27.84 -22.57 3.11
C ASP A 212 26.75 -21.76 3.81
N ASN A 213 27.11 -20.77 4.63
CA ASN A 213 26.14 -19.83 5.18
C ASN A 213 25.45 -19.00 4.07
N LEU A 214 26.20 -18.55 3.07
CA LEU A 214 25.62 -17.82 1.93
C LEU A 214 24.58 -18.66 1.18
N LYS A 215 24.82 -19.97 1.00
CA LYS A 215 23.82 -20.87 0.36
C LYS A 215 22.54 -20.95 1.19
N VAL A 216 22.64 -21.03 2.51
CA VAL A 216 21.48 -21.07 3.41
C VAL A 216 20.70 -19.75 3.32
N HIS A 217 21.41 -18.61 3.31
CA HIS A 217 20.78 -17.30 3.12
C HIS A 217 20.08 -17.20 1.76
N ILE A 218 20.75 -17.60 0.66
CA ILE A 218 20.15 -17.56 -0.70
C ILE A 218 18.88 -18.39 -0.76
N TYR A 219 18.90 -19.64 -0.25
CA TYR A 219 17.71 -20.48 -0.25
C TYR A 219 16.53 -19.82 0.48
N SER A 220 16.79 -19.30 1.69
CA SER A 220 15.76 -18.64 2.47
C SER A 220 15.24 -17.35 1.80
N ILE A 221 16.14 -16.55 1.21
CA ILE A 221 15.81 -15.33 0.46
C ILE A 221 14.91 -15.66 -0.73
N LEU A 222 15.22 -16.72 -1.49
CA LEU A 222 14.42 -17.15 -2.65
C LEU A 222 13.00 -17.61 -2.26
N VAL A 223 12.84 -18.24 -1.11
CA VAL A 223 11.50 -18.60 -0.59
C VAL A 223 10.64 -17.36 -0.35
N PHE A 224 11.19 -16.31 0.29
CA PHE A 224 10.49 -15.04 0.47
C PHE A 224 10.28 -14.29 -0.84
N PHE A 225 11.25 -14.38 -1.76
CA PHE A 225 11.14 -13.76 -3.09
C PHE A 225 9.93 -14.28 -3.86
N LEU A 226 9.69 -15.58 -3.89
CA LEU A 226 8.54 -16.16 -4.59
C LEU A 226 7.20 -15.60 -4.07
N SER A 227 7.09 -15.40 -2.76
CA SER A 227 5.91 -14.79 -2.16
C SER A 227 5.75 -13.31 -2.55
N ASP A 228 6.84 -12.55 -2.56
CA ASP A 228 6.83 -11.12 -2.93
C ASP A 228 6.52 -10.92 -4.43
N VAL A 229 7.00 -11.82 -5.31
CA VAL A 229 6.75 -11.78 -6.75
C VAL A 229 5.25 -11.81 -7.05
N ALA A 230 4.53 -12.76 -6.42
CA ALA A 230 3.09 -12.90 -6.65
C ALA A 230 2.33 -11.60 -6.39
N VAL A 231 2.64 -10.91 -5.28
CA VAL A 231 1.96 -9.68 -4.87
C VAL A 231 2.37 -8.48 -5.74
N LYS A 232 3.66 -8.30 -6.01
CA LYS A 232 4.18 -7.09 -6.68
C LYS A 232 3.97 -7.11 -8.19
N VAL A 233 4.12 -8.29 -8.83
CA VAL A 233 3.79 -8.43 -10.26
C VAL A 233 2.33 -8.05 -10.49
N TYR A 234 1.44 -8.55 -9.67
CA TYR A 234 0.02 -8.21 -9.73
C TYR A 234 -0.24 -6.69 -9.63
N THR A 235 0.44 -5.99 -8.72
CA THR A 235 0.19 -4.55 -8.49
C THR A 235 0.80 -3.60 -9.54
N ALA A 236 1.84 -4.02 -10.27
CA ALA A 236 2.50 -3.23 -11.30
C ALA A 236 2.01 -3.56 -12.72
N MET A 237 1.40 -4.75 -12.89
CA MET A 237 1.08 -5.33 -14.20
C MET A 237 0.09 -4.50 -15.00
N ASP A 238 -0.97 -3.99 -14.36
CA ASP A 238 -2.00 -3.19 -15.04
C ASP A 238 -1.40 -1.97 -15.74
N GLN A 239 -0.51 -1.22 -15.06
CA GLN A 239 0.12 -0.02 -15.63
C GLN A 239 1.04 -0.37 -16.79
N THR A 240 1.79 -1.47 -16.67
CA THR A 240 2.69 -1.92 -17.74
C THR A 240 1.88 -2.40 -18.94
N MET A 241 0.84 -3.20 -18.71
CA MET A 241 -0.01 -3.72 -19.79
C MET A 241 -0.76 -2.58 -20.49
N LEU A 242 -1.30 -1.60 -19.76
CA LEU A 242 -1.90 -0.40 -20.34
C LEU A 242 -0.91 0.36 -21.21
N GLY A 243 0.32 0.56 -20.74
CA GLY A 243 1.34 1.29 -21.50
C GLY A 243 1.85 0.57 -22.74
N ILE A 244 1.68 -0.77 -22.83
CA ILE A 244 2.06 -1.60 -23.99
C ILE A 244 0.89 -1.79 -24.95
N LEU A 245 -0.31 -2.09 -24.41
CA LEU A 245 -1.47 -2.52 -25.20
C LEU A 245 -2.39 -1.34 -25.61
N ASP A 246 -2.21 -0.18 -24.99
CA ASP A 246 -2.97 1.02 -25.30
C ASP A 246 -2.02 2.22 -25.44
N ASN A 247 -2.04 3.16 -24.49
CA ASN A 247 -1.19 4.36 -24.55
C ASN A 247 -0.80 4.85 -23.13
N LYS A 248 0.12 5.82 -23.07
CA LYS A 248 0.64 6.35 -21.82
C LYS A 248 -0.37 7.22 -21.06
N GLU A 249 -1.22 7.93 -21.79
CA GLU A 249 -2.25 8.77 -21.23
C GLU A 249 -3.24 7.93 -20.42
N SER A 250 -3.64 6.76 -20.91
CA SER A 250 -4.47 5.80 -20.20
C SER A 250 -3.82 5.29 -18.90
N VAL A 251 -2.49 5.13 -18.90
CA VAL A 251 -1.75 4.84 -17.66
C VAL A 251 -1.86 6.01 -16.68
N GLY A 252 -1.84 7.25 -17.16
CA GLY A 252 -2.02 8.46 -16.36
C GLY A 252 -3.38 8.48 -15.66
N TYR A 253 -4.47 8.32 -16.41
CA TYR A 253 -5.83 8.27 -15.86
C TYR A 253 -6.01 7.15 -14.84
N TYR A 254 -5.57 5.94 -15.20
CA TYR A 254 -5.69 4.77 -14.34
C TYR A 254 -4.88 4.92 -13.04
N SER A 255 -3.62 5.29 -13.15
CA SER A 255 -2.73 5.35 -11.98
C SER A 255 -3.13 6.42 -10.97
N MET A 256 -3.62 7.59 -11.44
CA MET A 256 -4.11 8.64 -10.54
C MET A 256 -5.40 8.23 -9.84
N SER A 257 -6.34 7.60 -10.54
CA SER A 257 -7.57 7.05 -9.95
C SER A 257 -7.28 6.00 -8.86
N ILE A 258 -6.41 5.03 -9.16
CA ILE A 258 -5.97 4.01 -8.20
C ILE A 258 -5.30 4.67 -6.98
N ARG A 259 -4.50 5.71 -7.18
CA ARG A 259 -3.79 6.41 -6.10
C ARG A 259 -4.76 7.08 -5.14
N LEU A 260 -5.83 7.70 -5.64
CA LEU A 260 -6.89 8.28 -4.79
C LEU A 260 -7.60 7.21 -3.94
N VAL A 261 -7.99 6.08 -4.57
CA VAL A 261 -8.66 4.99 -3.85
C VAL A 261 -7.74 4.35 -2.81
N LYS A 262 -6.44 4.18 -3.12
CA LYS A 262 -5.45 3.61 -2.18
C LYS A 262 -5.32 4.42 -0.88
N VAL A 263 -5.54 5.72 -0.92
CA VAL A 263 -5.58 6.56 0.29
C VAL A 263 -6.69 6.10 1.22
N LEU A 264 -7.92 5.98 0.70
CA LEU A 264 -9.07 5.52 1.49
C LEU A 264 -8.92 4.06 1.91
N LEU A 265 -8.39 3.22 1.03
CA LEU A 265 -8.11 1.81 1.33
C LEU A 265 -7.15 1.65 2.50
N SER A 266 -6.18 2.54 2.64
CA SER A 266 -5.24 2.49 3.78
C SER A 266 -5.93 2.68 5.13
N PHE A 267 -6.99 3.48 5.20
CA PHE A 267 -7.81 3.60 6.42
C PHE A 267 -8.59 2.31 6.70
N VAL A 268 -9.17 1.70 5.65
CA VAL A 268 -9.90 0.44 5.78
C VAL A 268 -8.99 -0.68 6.30
N THR A 269 -7.80 -0.82 5.74
CA THR A 269 -6.87 -1.91 6.07
C THR A 269 -6.09 -1.69 7.37
N SER A 270 -5.84 -0.43 7.77
CA SER A 270 -5.09 -0.13 9.00
C SER A 270 -5.79 -0.62 10.28
N LEU A 271 -7.11 -0.58 10.30
CA LEU A 271 -7.90 -1.09 11.43
C LEU A 271 -7.81 -2.61 11.57
N ALA A 272 -7.59 -3.30 10.47
CA ALA A 272 -7.42 -4.74 10.43
C ALA A 272 -6.20 -5.22 11.23
N VAL A 273 -5.10 -4.49 11.18
CA VAL A 273 -3.83 -4.85 11.85
C VAL A 273 -3.99 -4.97 13.37
N VAL A 274 -4.88 -4.16 13.98
CA VAL A 274 -5.12 -4.18 15.44
C VAL A 274 -5.80 -5.48 15.91
N MET A 275 -6.52 -6.16 15.01
CA MET A 275 -7.26 -7.40 15.36
C MET A 275 -6.42 -8.67 15.21
N ILE A 276 -5.35 -8.65 14.41
CA ILE A 276 -4.48 -9.82 14.16
C ILE A 276 -3.98 -10.47 15.46
N PRO A 277 -3.39 -9.74 16.44
CA PRO A 277 -2.91 -10.36 17.68
C PRO A 277 -4.04 -11.01 18.52
N ARG A 278 -5.24 -10.40 18.50
CA ARG A 278 -6.39 -10.92 19.25
C ARG A 278 -6.91 -12.21 18.64
N ILE A 279 -7.05 -12.25 17.31
CA ILE A 279 -7.47 -13.45 16.57
C ILE A 279 -6.44 -14.57 16.75
N SER A 280 -5.14 -14.28 16.56
CA SER A 280 -4.06 -15.25 16.73
C SER A 280 -4.01 -15.82 18.16
N ASN A 281 -4.22 -14.98 19.19
CA ASN A 281 -4.27 -15.43 20.58
C ASN A 281 -5.49 -16.33 20.84
N SER A 282 -6.65 -15.99 20.27
CA SER A 282 -7.87 -16.80 20.41
C SER A 282 -7.70 -18.17 19.77
N ILE A 283 -7.09 -18.23 18.57
CA ILE A 283 -6.78 -19.48 17.87
C ILE A 283 -5.81 -20.33 18.69
N LYS A 284 -4.69 -19.75 19.16
CA LYS A 284 -3.69 -20.47 19.96
C LYS A 284 -4.26 -21.08 21.24
N ASN A 285 -5.27 -20.44 21.85
CA ASN A 285 -5.91 -20.89 23.08
C ASN A 285 -7.20 -21.70 22.84
N ASN A 286 -7.45 -22.17 21.61
CA ASN A 286 -8.63 -22.94 21.21
C ASN A 286 -9.97 -22.24 21.54
N ARG A 287 -10.01 -20.90 21.55
CA ARG A 287 -11.21 -20.08 21.78
C ARG A 287 -11.86 -19.67 20.45
N ALA A 288 -12.48 -20.64 19.78
CA ALA A 288 -13.05 -20.47 18.46
C ALA A 288 -14.13 -19.37 18.40
N ASP A 289 -14.99 -19.27 19.42
CA ASP A 289 -16.07 -18.27 19.49
C ASP A 289 -15.50 -16.84 19.61
N ASP A 290 -14.43 -16.64 20.39
CA ASP A 290 -13.76 -15.35 20.49
C ASP A 290 -13.11 -14.97 19.14
N ALA A 291 -12.44 -15.93 18.46
CA ALA A 291 -11.87 -15.71 17.15
C ALA A 291 -12.95 -15.28 16.15
N LYS A 292 -14.05 -16.02 16.08
CA LYS A 292 -15.20 -15.72 15.22
C LYS A 292 -15.80 -14.35 15.52
N ARG A 293 -15.92 -13.98 16.78
CA ARG A 293 -16.39 -12.66 17.20
C ARG A 293 -15.46 -11.54 16.72
N TYR A 294 -14.13 -11.69 16.85
CA TYR A 294 -13.17 -10.69 16.39
C TYR A 294 -13.16 -10.57 14.87
N ILE A 295 -13.30 -11.68 14.14
CA ILE A 295 -13.42 -11.67 12.66
C ILE A 295 -14.70 -10.91 12.26
N GLY A 296 -15.84 -11.19 12.89
CA GLY A 296 -17.09 -10.45 12.65
C GLY A 296 -16.97 -8.97 12.96
N MET A 297 -16.26 -8.58 14.04
CA MET A 297 -15.98 -7.17 14.33
C MET A 297 -15.11 -6.52 13.25
N SER A 298 -14.09 -7.21 12.74
CA SER A 298 -13.24 -6.72 11.64
C SER A 298 -14.04 -6.53 10.36
N THR A 299 -14.87 -7.49 10.00
CA THR A 299 -15.78 -7.41 8.84
C THR A 299 -16.72 -6.21 8.95
N ASN A 300 -17.31 -6.01 10.12
CA ASN A 300 -18.19 -4.87 10.39
C ASN A 300 -17.46 -3.52 10.29
N LEU A 301 -16.19 -3.44 10.75
CA LEU A 301 -15.35 -2.24 10.60
C LEU A 301 -15.06 -1.92 9.12
N VAL A 302 -14.80 -2.96 8.31
CA VAL A 302 -14.64 -2.78 6.86
C VAL A 302 -15.92 -2.19 6.25
N TYR A 303 -17.09 -2.73 6.56
CA TYR A 303 -18.37 -2.21 6.08
C TYR A 303 -18.62 -0.76 6.53
N LEU A 304 -18.33 -0.46 7.78
CA LEU A 304 -18.54 0.86 8.39
C LEU A 304 -17.79 1.97 7.65
N ILE A 305 -16.63 1.66 7.05
CA ILE A 305 -15.80 2.64 6.35
C ILE A 305 -15.92 2.50 4.83
N ALA A 306 -15.84 1.28 4.29
CA ALA A 306 -15.79 1.08 2.85
C ALA A 306 -17.12 1.47 2.16
N ILE A 307 -18.27 1.06 2.74
CA ILE A 307 -19.57 1.34 2.13
C ILE A 307 -19.84 2.84 2.00
N PRO A 308 -19.77 3.66 3.08
CA PRO A 308 -20.01 5.09 2.93
C PRO A 308 -18.93 5.77 2.06
N SER A 309 -17.69 5.28 2.04
CA SER A 309 -16.66 5.79 1.15
C SER A 309 -16.99 5.55 -0.34
N ILE A 310 -17.51 4.37 -0.69
CA ILE A 310 -17.96 4.06 -2.04
C ILE A 310 -19.09 5.03 -2.45
N PHE A 311 -20.13 5.15 -1.64
CA PHE A 311 -21.25 6.04 -1.93
C PHE A 311 -20.85 7.53 -1.92
N GLY A 312 -19.88 7.91 -1.08
CA GLY A 312 -19.27 9.24 -1.11
C GLY A 312 -18.56 9.52 -2.44
N ILE A 313 -17.73 8.57 -2.92
CA ILE A 313 -17.07 8.67 -4.23
C ILE A 313 -18.11 8.72 -5.36
N LEU A 314 -19.15 7.92 -5.30
CA LEU A 314 -20.22 7.97 -6.30
C LEU A 314 -20.96 9.32 -6.29
N ALA A 315 -21.12 9.94 -5.11
CA ALA A 315 -21.80 11.21 -4.95
C ALA A 315 -20.96 12.41 -5.40
N ILE A 316 -19.71 12.52 -4.96
CA ILE A 316 -18.86 13.71 -5.17
C ILE A 316 -17.53 13.40 -5.89
N GLY A 317 -17.38 12.23 -6.50
CA GLY A 317 -16.15 11.82 -7.14
C GLY A 317 -15.74 12.69 -8.34
N GLU A 318 -16.71 13.27 -9.02
CA GLU A 318 -16.49 14.21 -10.13
C GLU A 318 -15.84 15.50 -9.62
N GLU A 319 -16.40 16.12 -8.60
CA GLU A 319 -15.88 17.33 -7.97
C GLU A 319 -14.49 17.10 -7.35
N VAL A 320 -14.32 15.93 -6.73
CA VAL A 320 -13.01 15.55 -6.16
C VAL A 320 -11.95 15.44 -7.25
N VAL A 321 -12.22 14.73 -8.35
CA VAL A 321 -11.27 14.59 -9.47
C VAL A 321 -10.99 15.96 -10.09
N THR A 322 -12.00 16.77 -10.39
CA THR A 322 -11.84 18.08 -11.02
C THR A 322 -11.01 19.04 -10.15
N ILE A 323 -11.29 19.10 -8.84
CA ILE A 323 -10.55 20.00 -7.93
C ILE A 323 -9.15 19.45 -7.62
N TYR A 324 -9.02 18.15 -7.45
CA TYR A 324 -7.78 17.58 -6.93
C TYR A 324 -6.78 17.22 -8.06
N LEU A 325 -7.27 16.63 -9.16
CA LEU A 325 -6.42 16.27 -10.29
C LEU A 325 -6.38 17.33 -11.39
N GLY A 326 -7.47 18.10 -11.56
CA GLY A 326 -7.63 19.09 -12.62
C GLY A 326 -8.49 18.58 -13.79
N GLU A 327 -8.85 19.50 -14.69
CA GLU A 327 -9.78 19.22 -15.80
C GLU A 327 -9.22 18.23 -16.83
N GLU A 328 -7.91 18.16 -17.01
CA GLU A 328 -7.29 17.19 -17.93
C GLU A 328 -7.52 15.72 -17.46
N PHE A 329 -7.94 15.49 -16.22
CA PHE A 329 -8.20 14.17 -15.63
C PHE A 329 -9.67 13.80 -15.56
N LEU A 330 -10.57 14.45 -16.27
CA LEU A 330 -12.01 14.12 -16.26
C LEU A 330 -12.29 12.65 -16.63
N GLN A 331 -11.49 12.05 -17.51
CA GLN A 331 -11.58 10.63 -17.85
C GLN A 331 -11.34 9.71 -16.63
N SER A 332 -10.59 10.18 -15.65
CA SER A 332 -10.35 9.46 -14.39
C SER A 332 -11.61 9.29 -13.52
N ILE A 333 -12.67 10.08 -13.72
CA ILE A 333 -13.91 10.04 -12.92
C ILE A 333 -14.54 8.66 -12.97
N GLY A 334 -14.71 8.12 -14.18
CA GLY A 334 -15.31 6.79 -14.38
C GLY A 334 -14.48 5.68 -13.71
N ILE A 335 -13.14 5.74 -13.85
CA ILE A 335 -12.22 4.80 -13.24
C ILE A 335 -12.31 4.91 -11.71
N PHE A 336 -12.25 6.14 -11.16
CA PHE A 336 -12.28 6.41 -9.72
C PHE A 336 -13.56 5.87 -9.08
N LYS A 337 -14.72 6.10 -9.74
CA LYS A 337 -16.01 5.54 -9.31
C LYS A 337 -16.03 4.01 -9.36
N ALA A 338 -15.54 3.39 -10.43
CA ALA A 338 -15.52 1.94 -10.56
C ALA A 338 -14.57 1.26 -9.56
N VAL A 339 -13.31 1.75 -9.46
CA VAL A 339 -12.30 1.20 -8.55
C VAL A 339 -12.67 1.38 -7.07
N SER A 340 -13.57 2.33 -6.75
CA SER A 340 -14.05 2.50 -5.37
C SER A 340 -14.62 1.21 -4.77
N LEU A 341 -15.17 0.30 -5.59
CA LEU A 341 -15.65 -1.02 -5.16
C LEU A 341 -14.54 -1.85 -4.49
N ASN A 342 -13.29 -1.64 -4.88
CA ASN A 342 -12.15 -2.32 -4.29
C ASN A 342 -11.92 -1.95 -2.82
N LEU A 343 -12.47 -0.84 -2.32
CA LEU A 343 -12.46 -0.52 -0.88
C LEU A 343 -13.13 -1.63 -0.05
N LEU A 344 -14.26 -2.13 -0.55
CA LEU A 344 -14.99 -3.21 0.09
C LEU A 344 -14.33 -4.57 -0.18
N ILE A 345 -14.03 -4.84 -1.43
CA ILE A 345 -13.51 -6.14 -1.89
C ILE A 345 -12.14 -6.42 -1.23
N ILE A 346 -11.17 -5.50 -1.37
CA ILE A 346 -9.84 -5.64 -0.75
C ILE A 346 -9.92 -5.53 0.77
N GLY A 347 -10.83 -4.71 1.31
CA GLY A 347 -11.06 -4.65 2.75
C GLY A 347 -11.44 -6.01 3.33
N LEU A 348 -12.35 -6.73 2.67
CA LEU A 348 -12.78 -8.07 3.08
C LEU A 348 -11.69 -9.12 2.85
N SER A 349 -11.01 -9.12 1.70
CA SER A 349 -9.91 -10.06 1.45
C SER A 349 -8.76 -9.90 2.45
N ASN A 350 -8.50 -8.67 2.91
CA ASN A 350 -7.53 -8.41 3.96
C ASN A 350 -7.95 -9.06 5.31
N VAL A 351 -9.24 -8.99 5.66
CA VAL A 351 -9.75 -9.69 6.86
C VAL A 351 -9.59 -11.19 6.70
N PHE A 352 -10.04 -11.75 5.58
CA PHE A 352 -10.02 -13.21 5.37
C PHE A 352 -8.60 -13.75 5.25
N GLY A 353 -7.73 -13.09 4.49
CA GLY A 353 -6.36 -13.52 4.26
C GLY A 353 -5.43 -13.25 5.44
N MET A 354 -5.20 -11.97 5.75
CA MET A 354 -4.18 -11.56 6.72
C MET A 354 -4.57 -11.83 8.18
N GLN A 355 -5.87 -11.71 8.53
CA GLN A 355 -6.32 -11.87 9.91
C GLN A 355 -6.79 -13.29 10.24
N VAL A 356 -7.13 -14.11 9.23
CA VAL A 356 -7.62 -15.46 9.44
C VAL A 356 -6.68 -16.50 8.85
N MET A 357 -6.51 -16.54 7.52
CA MET A 357 -5.76 -17.63 6.87
C MET A 357 -4.31 -17.70 7.38
N ILE A 358 -3.61 -16.57 7.52
CA ILE A 358 -2.23 -16.55 8.01
C ILE A 358 -2.14 -17.05 9.47
N PRO A 359 -2.93 -16.54 10.45
CA PRO A 359 -2.91 -17.08 11.81
C PRO A 359 -3.32 -18.56 11.94
N TYR A 360 -4.09 -19.07 10.98
CA TYR A 360 -4.44 -20.51 10.93
C TYR A 360 -3.38 -21.37 10.24
N GLY A 361 -2.27 -20.79 9.73
CA GLY A 361 -1.18 -21.52 9.06
C GLY A 361 -1.48 -21.90 7.61
N GLU A 362 -2.43 -21.22 6.96
CA GLU A 362 -2.85 -21.47 5.59
C GLU A 362 -2.13 -20.55 4.58
N GLU A 363 -0.86 -20.17 4.85
CA GLU A 363 -0.09 -19.25 3.99
C GLU A 363 0.09 -19.79 2.57
N LYS A 364 0.19 -21.12 2.42
CA LYS A 364 0.32 -21.74 1.09
C LYS A 364 -0.93 -21.52 0.24
N LYS A 365 -2.11 -21.74 0.83
CA LYS A 365 -3.39 -21.49 0.14
C LYS A 365 -3.59 -20.00 -0.14
N PHE A 366 -3.25 -19.14 0.82
CA PHE A 366 -3.28 -17.69 0.63
C PHE A 366 -2.45 -17.27 -0.58
N THR A 367 -1.19 -17.73 -0.67
CA THR A 367 -0.30 -17.44 -1.81
C THR A 367 -0.84 -18.03 -3.11
N MET A 368 -1.39 -19.23 -3.10
CA MET A 368 -2.00 -19.87 -4.26
C MET A 368 -3.19 -19.05 -4.81
N ILE A 369 -4.07 -18.56 -3.92
CA ILE A 369 -5.22 -17.75 -4.32
C ILE A 369 -4.74 -16.46 -5.00
N LEU A 370 -3.77 -15.75 -4.38
CA LEU A 370 -3.22 -14.51 -4.95
C LEU A 370 -2.54 -14.74 -6.29
N SER A 371 -1.77 -15.82 -6.44
CA SER A 371 -1.10 -16.17 -7.69
C SER A 371 -2.10 -16.52 -8.80
N SER A 372 -3.17 -17.25 -8.46
CA SER A 372 -4.25 -17.58 -9.40
C SER A 372 -4.98 -16.31 -9.86
N ALA A 373 -5.27 -15.39 -8.94
CA ALA A 373 -5.90 -14.12 -9.27
C ALA A 373 -5.00 -13.23 -10.15
N ALA A 374 -3.68 -13.25 -9.92
CA ALA A 374 -2.72 -12.56 -10.79
C ALA A 374 -2.75 -13.12 -12.22
N ALA A 375 -2.82 -14.43 -12.37
CA ALA A 375 -2.94 -15.07 -13.69
C ALA A 375 -4.27 -14.71 -14.38
N VAL A 376 -5.38 -14.74 -13.64
CA VAL A 376 -6.70 -14.30 -14.16
C VAL A 376 -6.66 -12.83 -14.57
N ASN A 377 -6.13 -11.95 -13.72
CA ASN A 377 -5.99 -10.52 -14.03
C ASN A 377 -5.18 -10.32 -15.32
N PHE A 378 -4.06 -11.03 -15.48
CA PHE A 378 -3.23 -10.97 -16.69
C PHE A 378 -4.02 -11.33 -17.94
N VAL A 379 -4.72 -12.46 -17.92
CA VAL A 379 -5.51 -12.93 -19.07
C VAL A 379 -6.66 -11.98 -19.39
N VAL A 380 -7.36 -11.50 -18.36
CA VAL A 380 -8.48 -10.55 -18.53
C VAL A 380 -7.97 -9.21 -19.06
N ASN A 381 -6.82 -8.72 -18.59
CA ASN A 381 -6.16 -7.53 -19.12
C ASN A 381 -5.82 -7.67 -20.61
N LEU A 382 -5.24 -8.79 -21.04
CA LEU A 382 -4.93 -9.05 -22.46
C LEU A 382 -6.17 -8.97 -23.35
N ILE A 383 -7.34 -9.37 -22.84
CA ILE A 383 -8.59 -9.39 -23.59
C ILE A 383 -9.30 -8.02 -23.56
N LEU A 384 -9.33 -7.38 -22.37
CA LEU A 384 -10.15 -6.20 -22.15
C LEU A 384 -9.43 -4.88 -22.44
N ILE A 385 -8.13 -4.77 -22.20
CA ILE A 385 -7.39 -3.52 -22.45
C ILE A 385 -7.49 -3.10 -23.94
N PRO A 386 -7.24 -3.98 -24.93
CA PRO A 386 -7.34 -3.60 -26.34
C PRO A 386 -8.75 -3.12 -26.77
N LYS A 387 -9.81 -3.51 -26.02
CA LYS A 387 -11.20 -3.18 -26.33
C LYS A 387 -11.75 -1.99 -25.54
N LEU A 388 -11.33 -1.85 -24.29
CA LEU A 388 -11.91 -0.93 -23.32
C LEU A 388 -10.88 0.01 -22.69
N SER A 389 -9.60 -0.02 -23.18
CA SER A 389 -8.53 0.84 -22.68
C SER A 389 -8.40 0.73 -21.15
N TYR A 390 -8.26 1.86 -20.45
CA TYR A 390 -8.16 1.93 -19.00
C TYR A 390 -9.36 1.32 -18.23
N PHE A 391 -10.56 1.28 -18.83
CA PHE A 391 -11.68 0.54 -18.24
C PHE A 391 -11.45 -0.97 -18.28
N GLY A 392 -10.75 -1.46 -19.30
CA GLY A 392 -10.34 -2.88 -19.38
C GLY A 392 -9.48 -3.29 -18.18
N ALA A 393 -8.45 -2.52 -17.87
CA ALA A 393 -7.62 -2.74 -16.69
C ALA A 393 -8.42 -2.59 -15.39
N THR A 394 -9.32 -1.61 -15.31
CA THR A 394 -10.18 -1.39 -14.15
C THR A 394 -11.06 -2.60 -13.85
N TYR A 395 -11.75 -3.13 -14.85
CA TYR A 395 -12.61 -4.30 -14.67
C TYR A 395 -11.83 -5.58 -14.41
N ALA A 396 -10.66 -5.75 -15.05
CA ALA A 396 -9.78 -6.87 -14.78
C ALA A 396 -9.34 -6.91 -13.31
N THR A 397 -8.93 -5.76 -12.76
CA THR A 397 -8.55 -5.63 -11.36
C THR A 397 -9.73 -5.93 -10.43
N ILE A 398 -10.92 -5.37 -10.68
CA ILE A 398 -12.11 -5.61 -9.85
C ILE A 398 -12.47 -7.12 -9.86
N LEU A 399 -12.46 -7.76 -11.04
CA LEU A 399 -12.77 -9.19 -11.16
C LEU A 399 -11.76 -10.06 -10.43
N ALA A 400 -10.46 -9.75 -10.54
CA ALA A 400 -9.42 -10.50 -9.87
C ALA A 400 -9.52 -10.36 -8.33
N GLU A 401 -9.73 -9.15 -7.83
CA GLU A 401 -9.93 -8.91 -6.39
C GLU A 401 -11.20 -9.58 -5.86
N LEU A 402 -12.27 -9.58 -6.64
CA LEU A 402 -13.51 -10.29 -6.30
C LEU A 402 -13.27 -11.80 -6.20
N LEU A 403 -12.51 -12.38 -7.15
CA LEU A 403 -12.12 -13.79 -7.12
C LEU A 403 -11.34 -14.11 -5.85
N VAL A 404 -10.32 -13.30 -5.51
CA VAL A 404 -9.55 -13.43 -4.28
C VAL A 404 -10.48 -13.44 -3.07
N THR A 405 -11.36 -12.43 -2.97
CA THR A 405 -12.23 -12.25 -1.81
C THR A 405 -13.21 -13.40 -1.63
N VAL A 406 -13.85 -13.82 -2.72
CA VAL A 406 -14.83 -14.93 -2.71
C VAL A 406 -14.14 -16.26 -2.38
N TRP A 407 -12.98 -16.52 -2.99
CA TRP A 407 -12.25 -17.76 -2.71
C TRP A 407 -11.75 -17.80 -1.26
N MET A 408 -11.13 -16.71 -0.77
CA MET A 408 -10.71 -16.61 0.65
C MET A 408 -11.88 -16.76 1.60
N TYR A 409 -13.07 -16.19 1.29
CA TYR A 409 -14.27 -16.38 2.11
C TYR A 409 -14.63 -17.86 2.27
N PHE A 410 -14.64 -18.64 1.18
CA PHE A 410 -14.95 -20.07 1.25
C PHE A 410 -13.91 -20.85 2.05
N GLU A 411 -12.62 -20.53 1.93
CA GLU A 411 -11.58 -21.18 2.75
C GLU A 411 -11.74 -20.81 4.24
N VAL A 412 -11.98 -19.54 4.53
CA VAL A 412 -12.21 -19.09 5.93
C VAL A 412 -13.47 -19.74 6.53
N ARG A 413 -14.53 -19.87 5.72
CA ARG A 413 -15.75 -20.59 6.16
C ARG A 413 -15.48 -22.04 6.57
N LYS A 414 -14.55 -22.73 5.88
CA LYS A 414 -14.13 -24.10 6.27
C LYS A 414 -13.37 -24.10 7.60
N LEU A 415 -12.62 -23.06 7.92
CA LEU A 415 -11.80 -22.95 9.13
C LEU A 415 -12.60 -22.57 10.38
N VAL A 416 -13.48 -21.59 10.25
CA VAL A 416 -14.19 -20.97 11.38
C VAL A 416 -15.71 -21.13 11.35
N GLY A 417 -16.24 -21.73 10.29
CA GLY A 417 -17.69 -21.82 10.06
C GLY A 417 -18.29 -20.49 9.56
N ASP A 418 -19.62 -20.40 9.62
CA ASP A 418 -20.33 -19.21 9.17
C ASP A 418 -20.02 -17.97 10.02
N ILE A 419 -19.82 -16.83 9.35
CA ILE A 419 -19.61 -15.52 9.94
C ILE A 419 -20.84 -14.67 9.59
N PRO A 420 -21.86 -14.58 10.50
CA PRO A 420 -23.13 -13.90 10.19
C PRO A 420 -22.98 -12.43 9.79
N GLU A 421 -21.92 -11.76 10.27
CA GLU A 421 -21.63 -10.36 9.98
C GLU A 421 -21.37 -10.12 8.49
N VAL A 422 -20.81 -11.10 7.76
CA VAL A 422 -20.55 -10.99 6.31
C VAL A 422 -21.84 -10.72 5.52
N PHE A 423 -22.98 -11.21 6.01
CA PHE A 423 -24.28 -11.06 5.34
C PHE A 423 -25.14 -9.92 5.89
N LYS A 424 -24.58 -9.02 6.72
CA LYS A 424 -25.32 -7.92 7.34
C LYS A 424 -24.81 -6.51 7.01
N PRO A 425 -24.44 -6.21 5.75
CA PRO A 425 -23.96 -4.86 5.39
C PRO A 425 -25.09 -3.83 5.31
N TRP A 426 -26.36 -4.26 5.34
CA TRP A 426 -27.52 -3.44 5.09
C TRP A 426 -27.66 -2.23 6.05
N LYS A 427 -27.18 -2.36 7.30
CA LYS A 427 -27.20 -1.25 8.27
C LYS A 427 -26.29 -0.08 7.86
N MET A 428 -25.23 -0.34 7.10
CA MET A 428 -24.34 0.66 6.54
C MET A 428 -24.81 1.09 5.15
N LEU A 429 -25.40 0.17 4.39
CA LEU A 429 -25.86 0.41 3.02
C LEU A 429 -27.01 1.41 2.98
N VAL A 430 -28.04 1.20 3.80
CA VAL A 430 -29.24 2.05 3.81
C VAL A 430 -28.92 3.53 4.03
N PRO A 431 -28.23 3.93 5.12
CA PRO A 431 -27.89 5.35 5.30
C PRO A 431 -26.92 5.88 4.24
N SER A 432 -26.08 5.02 3.66
CA SER A 432 -25.18 5.42 2.57
C SER A 432 -25.94 5.73 1.27
N VAL A 433 -26.96 4.94 0.93
CA VAL A 433 -27.85 5.24 -0.19
C VAL A 433 -28.61 6.53 0.07
N VAL A 434 -29.12 6.73 1.29
CA VAL A 434 -29.88 7.94 1.64
C VAL A 434 -29.02 9.19 1.46
N PHE A 435 -27.82 9.26 2.04
CA PHE A 435 -26.99 10.46 1.86
C PHE A 435 -26.56 10.66 0.40
N TYR A 436 -26.29 9.58 -0.36
CA TYR A 436 -25.99 9.67 -1.78
C TYR A 436 -27.13 10.34 -2.56
N LEU A 437 -28.38 9.92 -2.32
CA LEU A 437 -29.56 10.51 -2.96
C LEU A 437 -29.74 11.98 -2.54
N VAL A 438 -29.57 12.30 -1.25
CA VAL A 438 -29.65 13.69 -0.76
C VAL A 438 -28.57 14.57 -1.41
N ILE A 439 -27.33 14.10 -1.50
CA ILE A 439 -26.27 14.87 -2.14
C ILE A 439 -26.60 15.06 -3.63
N LYS A 440 -26.98 13.99 -4.34
CA LYS A 440 -27.24 14.03 -5.78
C LYS A 440 -28.42 14.93 -6.15
N PHE A 441 -29.52 14.84 -5.43
CA PHE A 441 -30.76 15.53 -5.78
C PHE A 441 -31.02 16.83 -5.03
N CYS A 442 -30.44 17.01 -3.83
CA CYS A 442 -30.60 18.25 -3.08
C CYS A 442 -29.33 19.12 -3.16
N VAL A 443 -28.15 18.64 -2.70
CA VAL A 443 -26.96 19.50 -2.63
C VAL A 443 -26.55 19.99 -4.02
N LYS A 444 -26.45 19.08 -5.00
CA LYS A 444 -26.01 19.43 -6.36
C LYS A 444 -27.04 20.25 -7.16
N SER A 445 -28.32 20.24 -6.78
CA SER A 445 -29.34 21.05 -7.46
C SER A 445 -29.31 22.52 -7.04
N PHE A 446 -28.77 22.84 -5.84
CA PHE A 446 -28.74 24.20 -5.33
C PHE A 446 -27.33 24.82 -5.35
N ILE A 447 -26.28 24.03 -5.61
CA ILE A 447 -24.90 24.49 -5.50
C ILE A 447 -24.15 24.14 -6.80
N ASN A 448 -23.58 25.16 -7.45
CA ASN A 448 -22.84 25.02 -8.70
C ASN A 448 -21.31 24.95 -8.50
N SER A 449 -20.80 25.39 -7.35
CA SER A 449 -19.36 25.40 -7.08
C SER A 449 -18.88 24.03 -6.59
N ASN A 450 -17.93 23.41 -7.29
CA ASN A 450 -17.36 22.13 -6.92
C ASN A 450 -16.79 22.10 -5.49
N ILE A 451 -16.13 23.21 -5.05
CA ILE A 451 -15.59 23.34 -3.69
C ILE A 451 -16.72 23.34 -2.66
N SER A 452 -17.78 24.12 -2.92
CA SER A 452 -18.91 24.22 -2.00
C SER A 452 -19.68 22.91 -1.93
N ILE A 453 -19.81 22.18 -3.06
CA ILE A 453 -20.41 20.83 -3.09
C ILE A 453 -19.64 19.90 -2.16
N ILE A 454 -18.32 19.83 -2.24
CA ILE A 454 -17.50 18.96 -1.36
C ILE A 454 -17.65 19.37 0.11
N LEU A 455 -17.50 20.67 0.41
CA LEU A 455 -17.53 21.20 1.79
C LEU A 455 -18.88 20.95 2.48
N ILE A 456 -19.98 20.97 1.74
CA ILE A 456 -21.31 20.73 2.28
C ILE A 456 -21.66 19.24 2.28
N SER A 457 -21.26 18.51 1.24
CA SER A 457 -21.61 17.08 1.12
C SER A 457 -20.96 16.21 2.20
N ILE A 458 -19.72 16.52 2.62
CA ILE A 458 -19.03 15.73 3.64
C ILE A 458 -19.75 15.78 5.00
N PRO A 459 -20.06 16.96 5.58
CA PRO A 459 -20.85 17.05 6.80
C PRO A 459 -22.25 16.46 6.67
N VAL A 460 -22.94 16.72 5.57
CA VAL A 460 -24.30 16.18 5.31
C VAL A 460 -24.25 14.64 5.29
N ALA A 461 -23.30 14.05 4.56
CA ALA A 461 -23.11 12.60 4.56
C ALA A 461 -22.81 12.06 5.96
N GLY A 462 -21.91 12.72 6.70
CA GLY A 462 -21.55 12.32 8.06
C GLY A 462 -22.74 12.33 9.02
N ILE A 463 -23.58 13.38 8.96
CA ILE A 463 -24.78 13.48 9.80
C ILE A 463 -25.81 12.40 9.43
N ILE A 464 -26.15 12.28 8.15
CA ILE A 464 -27.15 11.29 7.68
C ILE A 464 -26.67 9.86 8.00
N TYR A 465 -25.40 9.57 7.72
CA TYR A 465 -24.83 8.25 7.99
C TYR A 465 -24.81 7.95 9.49
N GLY A 466 -24.32 8.88 10.32
CA GLY A 466 -24.26 8.72 11.78
C GLY A 466 -25.65 8.54 12.39
N LEU A 467 -26.62 9.38 12.03
CA LEU A 467 -28.01 9.24 12.49
C LEU A 467 -28.63 7.93 12.03
N GLY A 468 -28.41 7.53 10.76
CA GLY A 468 -28.88 6.27 10.23
C GLY A 468 -28.34 5.05 10.99
N LEU A 469 -27.07 5.03 11.35
CA LEU A 469 -26.47 3.97 12.16
C LEU A 469 -27.08 3.89 13.58
N ILE A 470 -27.37 5.04 14.20
CA ILE A 470 -28.02 5.11 15.52
C ILE A 470 -29.46 4.59 15.41
N LEU A 471 -30.23 5.03 14.44
CA LEU A 471 -31.62 4.59 14.21
C LEU A 471 -31.71 3.08 13.93
N LEU A 472 -30.75 2.54 13.15
CA LEU A 472 -30.68 1.11 12.84
C LEU A 472 -30.01 0.29 13.96
N LYS A 473 -29.67 0.94 15.07
CA LYS A 473 -29.02 0.31 16.25
C LYS A 473 -27.80 -0.55 15.84
N GLU A 474 -26.88 0.07 15.10
CA GLU A 474 -25.64 -0.62 14.74
C GLU A 474 -24.77 -0.85 15.98
N LYS A 475 -24.32 -2.10 16.18
CA LYS A 475 -23.71 -2.55 17.46
C LYS A 475 -22.44 -1.78 17.84
N LEU A 476 -21.52 -1.53 16.88
CA LEU A 476 -20.26 -0.82 17.16
C LEU A 476 -20.53 0.65 17.48
N THR A 477 -21.38 1.29 16.71
CA THR A 477 -21.79 2.68 16.90
C THR A 477 -22.47 2.87 18.26
N MET A 478 -23.42 1.98 18.60
CA MET A 478 -24.09 2.02 19.91
C MET A 478 -23.12 1.79 21.08
N ASN A 479 -22.17 0.88 20.95
CA ASN A 479 -21.15 0.65 21.98
C ASN A 479 -20.24 1.87 22.17
N ILE A 480 -19.87 2.57 21.10
CA ILE A 480 -19.07 3.81 21.16
C ILE A 480 -19.89 4.91 21.83
N LEU A 481 -21.14 5.10 21.41
CA LEU A 481 -22.04 6.10 21.95
C LEU A 481 -22.26 5.90 23.46
N ASN A 482 -22.57 4.68 23.90
CA ASN A 482 -22.76 4.36 25.31
C ASN A 482 -21.51 4.62 26.15
N LYS A 483 -20.31 4.33 25.62
CA LYS A 483 -19.05 4.64 26.31
C LYS A 483 -18.79 6.14 26.42
N LEU A 484 -19.16 6.93 25.41
CA LEU A 484 -19.02 8.39 25.43
C LEU A 484 -20.00 9.01 26.41
N LEU A 485 -21.27 8.60 26.39
CA LEU A 485 -22.30 9.08 27.32
C LEU A 485 -21.98 8.69 28.77
N GLY A 486 -21.52 7.45 29.02
CA GLY A 486 -21.07 7.00 30.33
C GLY A 486 -19.83 7.71 30.87
N LYS A 487 -18.97 8.26 29.98
CA LYS A 487 -17.85 9.13 30.39
C LYS A 487 -18.30 10.56 30.70
N LEU A 488 -19.30 11.07 29.99
CA LEU A 488 -19.86 12.39 30.23
C LEU A 488 -20.65 12.42 31.55
N SER A 489 -21.42 11.39 31.85
CA SER A 489 -22.14 11.27 33.14
C SER A 489 -21.21 11.13 34.36
N LYS A 490 -19.99 10.57 34.19
CA LYS A 490 -18.96 10.49 35.23
C LYS A 490 -18.13 11.78 35.40
N LYS A 491 -18.21 12.74 34.48
CA LYS A 491 -17.56 14.05 34.59
C LYS A 491 -18.48 15.15 35.13
N SER A 492 -19.79 14.85 35.26
CA SER A 492 -20.81 15.76 35.78
C SER A 492 -21.23 15.42 37.24
N LEU A 493 -20.56 14.46 37.85
CA LEU A 493 -20.56 14.16 39.27
C LEU A 493 -19.15 14.42 39.84
#